data_f8ac963456a22a6c3d697f732220904d
#
_entry.id   f8ac963456a22a6c3d697f732220904d
#
_cell.length_a   1.000
_cell.length_b   1.000
_cell.length_c   1.000
_cell.angle_alpha   90.00
_cell.angle_beta   90.00
_cell.angle_gamma   90.00
#
_symmetry.space_group_name_H-M   'P 1'
#
loop_
_entity.id
_entity.type
_entity.pdbx_description
1 polymer ?
#
loop_
_entity_poly.entity_id
_entity_poly.type
_entity_poly.pdbx_seq_one_letter_code
_entity_poly.pdbx_strand_id
1 'polypeptide(L)'
;MPDRRGAIRIALDVDGVLADVMQAWLAMTNPGRLAPLAKSDMSRWDFWARRNIRKRDFYAQLDACWKSWESIPPTEPGLAESVRLLSGMGAVDIVTARTPDTNRYVRLWLGEFGIAYDGYVQVAAGRMKADLDYDVFIDDSPVNAEAFLRNGKRVMLYEQPWNADTREADLLVRVSSIAQAAKAIGSLGS
;
A
#
# COMPACT_ATOMS: atom_id res chain seq x y z
N MET A 1 11.30 23.73 -16.86
CA MET A 1 10.42 22.65 -16.37
C MET A 1 9.78 22.02 -17.60
N PRO A 2 9.98 20.73 -17.89
CA PRO A 2 9.24 20.12 -18.97
C PRO A 2 7.74 20.16 -18.66
N ASP A 3 6.94 20.44 -19.68
CA ASP A 3 5.47 20.50 -19.60
C ASP A 3 4.93 19.12 -19.19
N ARG A 4 4.41 18.98 -17.95
CA ARG A 4 3.86 17.73 -17.41
C ARG A 4 2.44 17.43 -17.88
N ARG A 5 1.93 18.16 -18.89
CA ARG A 5 0.63 17.86 -19.48
C ARG A 5 0.72 16.56 -20.28
N GLY A 6 0.13 15.50 -19.74
CA GLY A 6 0.13 14.15 -20.31
C GLY A 6 0.96 13.10 -19.56
N ALA A 7 1.68 13.46 -18.50
CA ALA A 7 2.35 12.47 -17.66
C ALA A 7 1.34 11.73 -16.78
N ILE A 8 1.45 10.40 -16.69
CA ILE A 8 0.62 9.55 -15.84
C ILE A 8 0.77 9.98 -14.38
N ARG A 9 -0.35 10.06 -13.66
CA ARG A 9 -0.38 10.31 -12.22
C ARG A 9 -0.61 9.00 -11.47
N ILE A 10 0.34 8.62 -10.62
CA ILE A 10 0.36 7.34 -9.91
C ILE A 10 0.16 7.60 -8.43
N ALA A 11 -0.88 7.00 -7.85
CA ALA A 11 -1.12 6.95 -6.42
C ALA A 11 -0.51 5.68 -5.83
N LEU A 12 0.44 5.83 -4.91
CA LEU A 12 1.17 4.72 -4.29
C LEU A 12 0.82 4.62 -2.80
N ASP A 13 0.23 3.51 -2.38
CA ASP A 13 -0.06 3.24 -0.97
C ASP A 13 1.21 2.89 -0.18
N VAL A 14 1.12 2.95 1.13
CA VAL A 14 2.23 2.68 2.04
C VAL A 14 2.10 1.32 2.71
N ASP A 15 1.03 1.11 3.48
CA ASP A 15 0.83 -0.10 4.27
C ASP A 15 0.58 -1.31 3.37
N GLY A 16 1.40 -2.33 3.49
CA GLY A 16 1.27 -3.55 2.69
C GLY A 16 1.73 -3.42 1.23
N VAL A 17 2.12 -2.21 0.79
CA VAL A 17 2.69 -1.94 -0.55
C VAL A 17 4.17 -1.58 -0.46
N LEU A 18 4.51 -0.58 0.33
CA LEU A 18 5.89 -0.17 0.58
C LEU A 18 6.39 -0.75 1.92
N ALA A 19 5.64 -0.50 2.98
CA ALA A 19 5.97 -0.87 4.35
C ALA A 19 5.21 -2.13 4.77
N ASP A 20 5.93 -3.18 5.19
CA ASP A 20 5.31 -4.41 5.72
C ASP A 20 4.91 -4.24 7.19
N VAL A 21 3.92 -3.37 7.41
CA VAL A 21 3.40 -3.10 8.75
C VAL A 21 2.79 -4.35 9.41
N MET A 22 2.32 -5.33 8.59
CA MET A 22 1.80 -6.60 9.12
C MET A 22 2.90 -7.46 9.74
N GLN A 23 4.11 -7.46 9.16
CA GLN A 23 5.26 -8.14 9.76
C GLN A 23 5.63 -7.52 11.10
N ALA A 24 5.66 -6.18 11.19
CA ALA A 24 5.89 -5.48 12.46
C ALA A 24 4.78 -5.75 13.48
N TRP A 25 3.51 -5.78 13.07
CA TRP A 25 2.38 -6.14 13.92
C TRP A 25 2.49 -7.58 14.45
N LEU A 26 2.89 -8.53 13.63
CA LEU A 26 3.16 -9.91 14.06
C LEU A 26 4.29 -9.97 15.07
N ALA A 27 5.38 -9.27 14.84
CA ALA A 27 6.51 -9.21 15.76
C ALA A 27 6.09 -8.63 17.13
N MET A 28 5.19 -7.65 17.13
CA MET A 28 4.65 -7.04 18.35
C MET A 28 3.65 -7.95 19.08
N THR A 29 2.82 -8.70 18.37
CA THR A 29 1.68 -9.41 18.97
C THR A 29 1.90 -10.90 19.19
N ASN A 30 2.89 -11.52 18.58
CA ASN A 30 3.21 -12.95 18.73
C ASN A 30 3.96 -13.33 20.03
N PRO A 31 4.78 -12.47 20.66
CA PRO A 31 5.49 -12.85 21.87
C PRO A 31 4.56 -13.42 22.94
N GLY A 32 4.91 -14.59 23.49
CA GLY A 32 4.10 -15.27 24.53
C GLY A 32 2.87 -16.03 24.03
N ARG A 33 2.59 -16.07 22.73
CA ARG A 33 1.50 -16.89 22.19
C ARG A 33 1.93 -18.35 22.08
N LEU A 34 1.04 -19.26 22.53
CA LEU A 34 1.22 -20.70 22.32
C LEU A 34 1.20 -21.09 20.83
N ALA A 35 0.42 -20.38 20.01
CA ALA A 35 0.35 -20.52 18.56
C ALA A 35 0.58 -19.14 17.91
N PRO A 36 1.83 -18.80 17.54
CA PRO A 36 2.12 -17.56 16.86
C PRO A 36 1.48 -17.55 15.46
N LEU A 37 1.06 -16.37 15.02
CA LEU A 37 0.49 -16.13 13.70
C LEU A 37 1.60 -16.00 12.67
N ALA A 38 1.43 -16.59 11.50
CA ALA A 38 2.19 -16.26 10.31
C ALA A 38 1.41 -15.26 9.43
N LYS A 39 2.11 -14.51 8.59
CA LYS A 39 1.47 -13.59 7.64
C LYS A 39 0.56 -14.35 6.65
N SER A 40 0.93 -15.58 6.27
CA SER A 40 0.13 -16.49 5.43
C SER A 40 -1.24 -16.86 6.04
N ASP A 41 -1.39 -16.77 7.36
CA ASP A 41 -2.66 -17.05 8.04
C ASP A 41 -3.68 -15.92 7.86
N MET A 42 -3.25 -14.77 7.35
CA MET A 42 -4.08 -13.59 7.08
C MET A 42 -4.73 -13.67 5.69
N SER A 43 -5.37 -14.79 5.37
CA SER A 43 -5.92 -15.10 4.05
C SER A 43 -7.14 -14.27 3.64
N ARG A 44 -7.56 -13.27 4.44
CA ARG A 44 -8.70 -12.39 4.18
C ARG A 44 -8.45 -11.00 4.74
N TRP A 45 -9.04 -10.00 4.06
CA TRP A 45 -8.91 -8.60 4.48
C TRP A 45 -9.33 -8.33 5.93
N ASP A 46 -10.38 -9.01 6.41
CA ASP A 46 -10.95 -8.84 7.74
C ASP A 46 -10.49 -9.90 8.74
N PHE A 47 -9.30 -10.48 8.57
CA PHE A 47 -8.75 -11.58 9.40
C PHE A 47 -8.78 -11.29 10.91
N TRP A 48 -8.65 -10.01 11.32
CA TRP A 48 -8.73 -9.59 12.73
C TRP A 48 -10.10 -9.88 13.36
N ALA A 49 -11.20 -9.77 12.58
CA ALA A 49 -12.56 -10.07 13.08
C ALA A 49 -12.71 -11.55 13.48
N ARG A 50 -12.11 -12.47 12.71
CA ARG A 50 -12.08 -13.90 13.03
C ARG A 50 -11.26 -14.23 14.28
N ARG A 51 -10.46 -13.28 14.76
CA ARG A 51 -9.64 -13.39 15.98
C ARG A 51 -10.23 -12.62 17.15
N ASN A 52 -11.49 -12.22 17.06
CA ASN A 52 -12.18 -11.42 18.06
C ASN A 52 -11.47 -10.08 18.37
N ILE A 53 -10.71 -9.55 17.42
CA ILE A 53 -10.09 -8.22 17.50
C ILE A 53 -11.05 -7.24 16.86
N ARG A 54 -11.50 -6.22 17.59
CA ARG A 54 -12.34 -5.17 17.02
C ARG A 54 -11.53 -4.34 16.02
N LYS A 55 -12.15 -3.94 14.92
CA LYS A 55 -11.50 -3.12 13.88
C LYS A 55 -10.73 -1.92 14.47
N ARG A 56 -11.35 -1.17 15.37
CA ARG A 56 -10.71 -0.03 16.03
C ARG A 56 -9.42 -0.41 16.75
N ASP A 57 -9.44 -1.52 17.48
CA ASP A 57 -8.30 -1.95 18.29
C ASP A 57 -7.17 -2.47 17.39
N PHE A 58 -7.51 -3.13 16.28
CA PHE A 58 -6.55 -3.53 15.26
C PHE A 58 -5.83 -2.32 14.64
N TYR A 59 -6.58 -1.30 14.20
CA TYR A 59 -5.96 -0.10 13.62
C TYR A 59 -5.13 0.69 14.65
N ALA A 60 -5.57 0.75 15.92
CA ALA A 60 -4.76 1.34 16.99
C ALA A 60 -3.43 0.59 17.22
N GLN A 61 -3.43 -0.75 17.05
CA GLN A 61 -2.19 -1.54 17.10
C GLN A 61 -1.27 -1.24 15.90
N LEU A 62 -1.82 -1.03 14.70
CA LEU A 62 -1.02 -0.59 13.55
C LEU A 62 -0.43 0.81 13.76
N ASP A 63 -1.18 1.73 14.37
CA ASP A 63 -0.65 3.05 14.74
C ASP A 63 0.46 2.93 15.79
N ALA A 64 0.38 1.95 16.71
CA ALA A 64 1.47 1.66 17.64
C ALA A 64 2.72 1.11 16.90
N CYS A 65 2.56 0.25 15.90
CA CYS A 65 3.67 -0.19 15.06
C CYS A 65 4.34 1.02 14.37
N TRP A 66 3.56 1.95 13.82
CA TRP A 66 4.09 3.15 13.18
C TRP A 66 4.85 4.08 14.14
N LYS A 67 4.51 4.09 15.43
CA LYS A 67 5.29 4.85 16.42
C LYS A 67 6.69 4.27 16.68
N SER A 68 6.89 3.00 16.30
CA SER A 68 8.17 2.29 16.30
C SER A 68 8.59 1.98 14.86
N TRP A 69 8.49 2.98 13.99
CA TRP A 69 8.63 2.89 12.53
C TRP A 69 9.93 2.22 12.08
N GLU A 70 11.01 2.36 12.85
CA GLU A 70 12.32 1.74 12.58
C GLU A 70 12.26 0.21 12.52
N SER A 71 11.24 -0.38 13.16
CA SER A 71 11.01 -1.83 13.17
C SER A 71 10.18 -2.34 11.98
N ILE A 72 9.63 -1.45 11.15
CA ILE A 72 8.80 -1.84 10.01
C ILE A 72 9.71 -2.13 8.81
N PRO A 73 9.78 -3.38 8.33
CA PRO A 73 10.59 -3.69 7.17
C PRO A 73 9.90 -3.23 5.86
N PRO A 74 10.67 -3.02 4.77
CA PRO A 74 10.08 -2.87 3.45
C PRO A 74 9.42 -4.18 3.00
N THR A 75 8.44 -4.09 2.10
CA THR A 75 7.74 -5.26 1.54
C THR A 75 8.63 -6.09 0.62
N GLU A 76 9.59 -5.46 -0.03
CA GLU A 76 10.52 -6.09 -0.97
C GLU A 76 11.92 -5.46 -0.88
N PRO A 77 12.98 -6.20 -1.21
CA PRO A 77 14.32 -5.63 -1.32
C PRO A 77 14.40 -4.70 -2.54
N GLY A 78 15.28 -3.68 -2.47
CA GLY A 78 15.49 -2.75 -3.58
C GLY A 78 14.31 -1.80 -3.87
N LEU A 79 13.44 -1.58 -2.88
CA LEU A 79 12.19 -0.84 -3.02
C LEU A 79 12.40 0.57 -3.60
N ALA A 80 13.44 1.30 -3.15
CA ALA A 80 13.74 2.65 -3.68
C ALA A 80 14.03 2.64 -5.19
N GLU A 81 14.74 1.61 -5.66
CA GLU A 81 14.99 1.42 -7.09
C GLU A 81 13.71 1.17 -7.86
N SER A 82 12.87 0.26 -7.34
CA SER A 82 11.58 -0.06 -7.94
C SER A 82 10.65 1.18 -8.03
N VAL A 83 10.63 2.03 -6.99
CA VAL A 83 9.85 3.28 -7.02
C VAL A 83 10.42 4.28 -8.02
N ARG A 84 11.76 4.35 -8.21
CA ARG A 84 12.35 5.18 -9.26
C ARG A 84 11.91 4.78 -10.67
N LEU A 85 11.65 3.50 -10.92
CA LEU A 85 11.08 3.05 -12.19
C LEU A 85 9.70 3.67 -12.43
N LEU A 86 8.85 3.73 -11.40
CA LEU A 86 7.55 4.41 -11.48
C LEU A 86 7.71 5.91 -11.78
N SER A 87 8.64 6.59 -11.09
CA SER A 87 8.92 8.01 -11.29
C SER A 87 9.42 8.32 -12.72
N GLY A 88 9.99 7.35 -13.40
CA GLY A 88 10.35 7.44 -14.83
C GLY A 88 9.14 7.44 -15.76
N MET A 89 7.96 7.05 -15.30
CA MET A 89 6.74 6.95 -16.09
C MET A 89 5.80 8.14 -15.87
N GLY A 90 5.85 8.77 -14.70
CA GLY A 90 4.95 9.87 -14.36
C GLY A 90 5.18 10.42 -12.96
N ALA A 91 4.24 11.23 -12.50
CA ALA A 91 4.25 11.74 -11.15
C ALA A 91 3.79 10.66 -10.16
N VAL A 92 4.58 10.43 -9.11
CA VAL A 92 4.29 9.43 -8.06
C VAL A 92 3.98 10.15 -6.77
N ASP A 93 2.74 10.06 -6.32
CA ASP A 93 2.31 10.59 -5.03
C ASP A 93 2.08 9.45 -4.04
N ILE A 94 2.56 9.63 -2.82
CA ILE A 94 2.17 8.77 -1.70
C ILE A 94 0.74 9.11 -1.30
N VAL A 95 -0.14 8.09 -1.30
CA VAL A 95 -1.56 8.27 -0.96
C VAL A 95 -1.95 7.27 0.14
N THR A 96 -2.07 7.73 1.37
CA THR A 96 -2.27 6.87 2.53
C THR A 96 -3.52 7.25 3.32
N ALA A 97 -4.12 6.24 3.99
CA ALA A 97 -5.21 6.42 4.95
C ALA A 97 -4.72 6.31 6.42
N ARG A 98 -3.41 6.47 6.65
CA ARG A 98 -2.89 6.55 8.01
C ARG A 98 -3.41 7.78 8.75
N THR A 99 -3.52 7.65 10.08
CA THR A 99 -3.98 8.76 10.92
C THR A 99 -3.00 9.93 10.90
N PRO A 100 -3.47 11.18 11.08
CA PRO A 100 -2.58 12.35 11.14
C PRO A 100 -1.42 12.17 12.13
N ASP A 101 -1.67 11.53 13.27
CA ASP A 101 -0.68 11.31 14.32
C ASP A 101 0.47 10.39 13.89
N THR A 102 0.26 9.55 12.87
CA THR A 102 1.29 8.62 12.35
C THR A 102 2.02 9.17 11.13
N ASN A 103 1.52 10.22 10.47
CA ASN A 103 2.10 10.77 9.23
C ASN A 103 3.60 11.11 9.34
N ARG A 104 4.03 11.66 10.49
CA ARG A 104 5.44 11.98 10.69
C ARG A 104 6.33 10.73 10.62
N TYR A 105 5.86 9.62 11.17
CA TYR A 105 6.59 8.37 11.19
C TYR A 105 6.64 7.72 9.81
N VAL A 106 5.54 7.79 9.05
CA VAL A 106 5.51 7.36 7.65
C VAL A 106 6.54 8.13 6.83
N ARG A 107 6.61 9.46 6.98
CA ARG A 107 7.60 10.29 6.26
C ARG A 107 9.04 9.98 6.67
N LEU A 108 9.30 9.71 7.96
CA LEU A 108 10.63 9.28 8.43
C LEU A 108 11.01 7.95 7.80
N TRP A 109 10.09 6.99 7.78
CA TRP A 109 10.28 5.69 7.15
C TRP A 109 10.57 5.81 5.65
N LEU A 110 9.79 6.62 4.91
CA LEU A 110 10.03 6.88 3.49
C LEU A 110 11.42 7.47 3.25
N GLY A 111 11.85 8.40 4.10
CA GLY A 111 13.19 9.01 4.05
C GLY A 111 14.31 8.01 4.32
N GLU A 112 14.16 7.15 5.34
CA GLU A 112 15.15 6.12 5.71
C GLU A 112 15.38 5.13 4.56
N PHE A 113 14.28 4.70 3.90
CA PHE A 113 14.35 3.77 2.77
C PHE A 113 14.61 4.46 1.42
N GLY A 114 14.86 5.78 1.40
CA GLY A 114 15.22 6.52 0.19
C GLY A 114 14.09 6.54 -0.86
N ILE A 115 12.83 6.47 -0.43
CA ILE A 115 11.68 6.49 -1.34
C ILE A 115 11.43 7.91 -1.82
N ALA A 116 11.66 8.13 -3.11
CA ALA A 116 11.36 9.41 -3.77
C ALA A 116 9.89 9.46 -4.20
N TYR A 117 9.24 10.60 -3.96
CA TYR A 117 7.85 10.84 -4.39
C TYR A 117 7.64 12.34 -4.67
N ASP A 118 6.65 12.68 -5.49
CA ASP A 118 6.34 14.06 -5.88
C ASP A 118 5.41 14.74 -4.86
N GLY A 119 4.39 14.04 -4.37
CA GLY A 119 3.40 14.54 -3.43
C GLY A 119 3.06 13.54 -2.33
N TYR A 120 2.43 14.03 -1.27
CA TYR A 120 1.96 13.20 -0.15
C TYR A 120 0.53 13.59 0.21
N VAL A 121 -0.40 12.69 -0.02
CA VAL A 121 -1.83 12.88 0.23
C VAL A 121 -2.30 11.93 1.32
N GLN A 122 -2.94 12.50 2.34
CA GLN A 122 -3.60 11.74 3.38
C GLN A 122 -5.11 11.82 3.19
N VAL A 123 -5.77 10.66 3.26
CA VAL A 123 -7.24 10.57 3.26
C VAL A 123 -7.76 10.03 4.60
N ALA A 124 -9.00 10.35 4.94
CA ALA A 124 -9.61 9.91 6.21
C ALA A 124 -9.96 8.40 6.21
N ALA A 125 -10.15 7.81 5.04
CA ALA A 125 -10.43 6.39 4.87
C ALA A 125 -9.92 5.90 3.51
N GLY A 126 -9.47 4.63 3.43
CA GLY A 126 -8.88 4.07 2.21
C GLY A 126 -9.76 4.19 0.98
N ARG A 127 -11.08 3.95 1.11
CA ARG A 127 -12.04 4.09 -0.01
C ARG A 127 -12.09 5.50 -0.61
N MET A 128 -11.79 6.54 0.17
CA MET A 128 -11.77 7.92 -0.31
C MET A 128 -10.61 8.20 -1.27
N LYS A 129 -9.63 7.31 -1.35
CA LYS A 129 -8.59 7.38 -2.39
C LYS A 129 -9.21 7.36 -3.79
N ALA A 130 -10.33 6.63 -3.97
CA ALA A 130 -11.02 6.50 -5.26
C ALA A 130 -11.60 7.83 -5.78
N ASP A 131 -11.80 8.83 -4.92
CA ASP A 131 -12.30 10.16 -5.28
C ASP A 131 -11.17 11.08 -5.78
N LEU A 132 -9.90 10.64 -5.66
CA LEU A 132 -8.75 11.42 -6.09
C LEU A 132 -8.51 11.26 -7.61
N ASP A 133 -7.93 12.29 -8.19
CA ASP A 133 -7.64 12.36 -9.63
C ASP A 133 -6.25 11.76 -9.92
N TYR A 134 -6.18 10.42 -9.98
CA TYR A 134 -5.04 9.63 -10.41
C TYR A 134 -5.45 8.69 -11.54
N ASP A 135 -4.50 8.40 -12.44
CA ASP A 135 -4.69 7.48 -13.56
C ASP A 135 -4.55 6.02 -13.12
N VAL A 136 -3.63 5.76 -12.17
CA VAL A 136 -3.31 4.43 -11.66
C VAL A 136 -3.15 4.48 -10.14
N PHE A 137 -3.73 3.50 -9.47
CA PHE A 137 -3.53 3.25 -8.03
C PHE A 137 -2.71 1.97 -7.85
N ILE A 138 -1.73 1.99 -6.95
CA ILE A 138 -1.01 0.79 -6.47
C ILE A 138 -1.39 0.64 -4.99
N ASP A 139 -2.14 -0.42 -4.67
CA ASP A 139 -2.76 -0.61 -3.34
C ASP A 139 -2.90 -2.11 -3.07
N ASP A 140 -2.85 -2.55 -1.82
CA ASP A 140 -2.97 -3.96 -1.42
C ASP A 140 -4.37 -4.34 -0.95
N SER A 141 -5.22 -3.34 -0.71
CA SER A 141 -6.55 -3.54 -0.14
C SER A 141 -7.57 -3.95 -1.19
N PRO A 142 -8.19 -5.14 -1.10
CA PRO A 142 -9.26 -5.55 -2.00
C PRO A 142 -10.50 -4.64 -1.88
N VAL A 143 -10.68 -4.02 -0.71
CA VAL A 143 -11.79 -3.07 -0.46
C VAL A 143 -11.55 -1.74 -1.18
N ASN A 144 -10.30 -1.25 -1.22
CA ASN A 144 -9.94 -0.06 -1.98
C ASN A 144 -9.99 -0.37 -3.48
N ALA A 145 -9.48 -1.53 -3.92
CA ALA A 145 -9.54 -1.97 -5.31
C ALA A 145 -10.97 -1.98 -5.84
N GLU A 146 -11.92 -2.50 -5.07
CA GLU A 146 -13.35 -2.46 -5.43
C GLU A 146 -13.86 -1.01 -5.60
N ALA A 147 -13.46 -0.09 -4.72
CA ALA A 147 -13.83 1.32 -4.83
C ALA A 147 -13.21 1.99 -6.07
N PHE A 148 -11.95 1.69 -6.38
CA PHE A 148 -11.29 2.18 -7.60
C PHE A 148 -12.02 1.70 -8.86
N LEU A 149 -12.34 0.41 -8.95
CA LEU A 149 -13.05 -0.17 -10.09
C LEU A 149 -14.44 0.45 -10.28
N ARG A 150 -15.20 0.67 -9.20
CA ARG A 150 -16.51 1.33 -9.26
C ARG A 150 -16.43 2.76 -9.82
N ASN A 151 -15.31 3.44 -9.60
CA ASN A 151 -15.04 4.79 -10.11
C ASN A 151 -14.32 4.77 -11.48
N GLY A 152 -14.25 3.61 -12.14
CA GLY A 152 -13.58 3.47 -13.44
C GLY A 152 -12.07 3.72 -13.39
N LYS A 153 -11.45 3.59 -12.22
CA LYS A 153 -10.02 3.80 -12.01
C LYS A 153 -9.23 2.50 -12.17
N ARG A 154 -8.02 2.62 -12.69
CA ARG A 154 -7.10 1.48 -12.85
C ARG A 154 -6.36 1.21 -11.55
N VAL A 155 -6.20 -0.08 -11.20
CA VAL A 155 -5.48 -0.51 -10.00
C VAL A 155 -4.48 -1.62 -10.31
N MET A 156 -3.26 -1.45 -9.84
CA MET A 156 -2.27 -2.51 -9.67
C MET A 156 -2.42 -3.02 -8.25
N LEU A 157 -3.07 -4.18 -8.08
CA LEU A 157 -3.29 -4.79 -6.77
C LEU A 157 -2.00 -5.50 -6.33
N TYR A 158 -1.31 -4.91 -5.36
CA TYR A 158 -0.08 -5.48 -4.80
C TYR A 158 -0.43 -6.75 -4.01
N GLU A 159 0.17 -7.87 -4.38
CA GLU A 159 -0.16 -9.19 -3.84
C GLU A 159 0.18 -9.30 -2.36
N GLN A 160 -0.84 -9.67 -1.59
CA GLN A 160 -0.73 -9.98 -0.18
C GLN A 160 -1.64 -11.17 0.14
N PRO A 161 -1.39 -11.93 1.23
CA PRO A 161 -2.23 -13.08 1.56
C PRO A 161 -3.72 -12.73 1.69
N TRP A 162 -4.06 -11.53 2.16
CA TRP A 162 -5.44 -11.10 2.38
C TRP A 162 -6.21 -10.69 1.12
N ASN A 163 -5.54 -10.60 -0.02
CA ASN A 163 -6.17 -10.31 -1.31
C ASN A 163 -6.01 -11.44 -2.34
N ALA A 164 -5.55 -12.62 -1.91
CA ALA A 164 -5.26 -13.75 -2.80
C ALA A 164 -6.47 -14.19 -3.65
N ASP A 165 -7.69 -14.07 -3.10
CA ASP A 165 -8.94 -14.43 -3.80
C ASP A 165 -9.45 -13.34 -4.77
N THR A 166 -8.80 -12.17 -4.83
CA THR A 166 -9.20 -11.09 -5.74
C THR A 166 -8.74 -11.42 -7.16
N ARG A 167 -9.69 -11.50 -8.08
CA ARG A 167 -9.43 -11.84 -9.49
C ARG A 167 -9.06 -10.60 -10.29
N GLU A 168 -8.25 -10.79 -11.31
CA GLU A 168 -7.98 -9.77 -12.32
C GLU A 168 -9.23 -9.38 -13.11
N ALA A 169 -9.26 -8.15 -13.60
CA ALA A 169 -10.31 -7.57 -14.41
C ALA A 169 -9.68 -6.54 -15.38
N ASP A 170 -10.45 -5.99 -16.31
CA ASP A 170 -9.95 -5.03 -17.32
C ASP A 170 -9.14 -3.87 -16.72
N LEU A 171 -9.54 -3.38 -15.56
CA LEU A 171 -8.89 -2.28 -14.86
C LEU A 171 -8.10 -2.72 -13.62
N LEU A 172 -8.02 -4.03 -13.33
CA LEU A 172 -7.29 -4.58 -12.19
C LEU A 172 -6.25 -5.60 -12.66
N VAL A 173 -4.99 -5.29 -12.41
CA VAL A 173 -3.85 -6.19 -12.63
C VAL A 173 -3.25 -6.54 -11.27
N ARG A 174 -2.97 -7.82 -11.05
CA ARG A 174 -2.24 -8.28 -9.87
C ARG A 174 -0.74 -8.16 -10.09
N VAL A 175 -0.03 -7.64 -9.08
CA VAL A 175 1.42 -7.44 -9.15
C VAL A 175 2.09 -7.93 -7.87
N SER A 176 3.21 -8.65 -8.00
CA SER A 176 3.96 -9.18 -6.87
C SER A 176 5.14 -8.26 -6.43
N SER A 177 5.37 -7.17 -7.16
CA SER A 177 6.41 -6.18 -6.86
C SER A 177 6.10 -4.82 -7.48
N ILE A 178 6.73 -3.77 -6.96
CA ILE A 178 6.65 -2.42 -7.55
C ILE A 178 7.26 -2.38 -8.96
N ALA A 179 8.34 -3.14 -9.18
CA ALA A 179 8.94 -3.24 -10.51
C ALA A 179 7.97 -3.89 -11.53
N GLN A 180 7.18 -4.89 -11.10
CA GLN A 180 6.14 -5.47 -11.95
C GLN A 180 5.00 -4.48 -12.22
N ALA A 181 4.60 -3.69 -11.21
CA ALA A 181 3.62 -2.61 -11.40
C ALA A 181 4.11 -1.59 -12.44
N ALA A 182 5.37 -1.16 -12.35
CA ALA A 182 5.97 -0.27 -13.33
C ALA A 182 5.91 -0.86 -14.74
N LYS A 183 6.30 -2.14 -14.92
CA LYS A 183 6.21 -2.82 -16.21
C LYS A 183 4.77 -2.87 -16.75
N ALA A 184 3.79 -3.20 -15.89
CA ALA A 184 2.39 -3.25 -16.30
C ALA A 184 1.88 -1.88 -16.73
N ILE A 185 2.23 -0.81 -16.01
CA ILE A 185 1.87 0.58 -16.36
C ILE A 185 2.48 0.98 -17.72
N GLY A 186 3.76 0.65 -17.95
CA GLY A 186 4.43 0.94 -19.23
C GLY A 186 3.75 0.29 -20.43
N SER A 187 3.12 -0.87 -20.24
CA SER A 187 2.38 -1.57 -21.30
C SER A 187 1.02 -0.95 -21.64
N LEU A 188 0.52 0.00 -20.84
CA LEU A 188 -0.78 0.68 -21.08
C LEU A 188 -0.68 1.79 -22.11
N GLY A 189 0.52 2.31 -22.38
CA GLY A 189 0.78 3.41 -23.32
C GLY A 189 1.25 2.95 -24.70
N SER A 190 1.35 1.62 -24.89
CA SER A 190 1.75 1.00 -26.17
C SER A 190 0.52 0.52 -26.90
#